data_05558d70edea9bfb1e415a98d9c5a0b5
#
_entry.id   05558d70edea9bfb1e415a98d9c5a0b5
#
_cell.length_a   1.000
_cell.length_b   1.000
_cell.length_c   1.000
_cell.angle_alpha   90.00
_cell.angle_beta   90.00
_cell.angle_gamma   90.00
#
_symmetry.space_group_name_H-M   'P 1'
#
loop_
_entity.id
_entity.type
_entity.pdbx_description
1 polymer ?
#
loop_
_entity_poly.entity_id
_entity_poly.type
_entity_poly.pdbx_seq_one_letter_code
_entity_poly.pdbx_strand_id
1 'polypeptide(L)'
;MTSSSLPASLEGLLPPLQSCNSLPLICGDVVIHAPGFEDRTMAIIDSVMPISGVRAVLLDYLPFNSENRLRDVSYGLSAIGVQIEDEDILKYDRFEPGNFEARLQERLTLPGVRRAVVDISSMSKLAIMLVLNVCRVLDLELRVLYTEAQSYAPSKEEFDSAREKKEIHRPTLQVFTGIHGVVRVDSLASVAMQGQPTAALVFMSFNDALTQVLLNTVYPSRLFLINGRPPLHRWREEATAWIHDQVRREWEEDNPVNSDVDHSMLLPKRVISTLDYRQTVSLLLQLYWDLSAKHRILLAPAGSKMQTVGSYLVKALHLDIHIEYPSPKGFSQEYSSGIGSRWLLDLGRFSERLSAIAAAERREYLEIPA
;
A
#
# COMPACT_ATOMS: atom_id res chain seq x y z
N MET A 1 22.49 -0.26 -15.76
CA MET A 1 21.64 0.47 -14.80
C MET A 1 20.48 1.07 -15.56
N THR A 2 19.50 0.31 -15.91
CA THR A 2 18.27 0.83 -16.52
C THR A 2 17.34 1.21 -15.37
N SER A 3 17.19 2.53 -15.13
CA SER A 3 16.03 3.00 -14.36
C SER A 3 14.79 2.41 -15.05
N SER A 4 13.92 1.75 -14.30
CA SER A 4 12.60 1.39 -14.82
C SER A 4 11.84 2.70 -15.06
N SER A 5 12.11 3.32 -16.23
CA SER A 5 11.27 4.41 -16.71
C SER A 5 9.91 3.80 -17.01
N LEU A 6 8.84 4.47 -16.59
CA LEU A 6 7.50 4.16 -17.05
C LEU A 6 7.54 4.08 -18.58
N PRO A 7 6.85 3.10 -19.18
CA PRO A 7 6.63 3.14 -20.60
C PRO A 7 6.11 4.52 -20.99
N ALA A 8 6.67 5.11 -22.06
CA ALA A 8 6.31 6.46 -22.50
C ALA A 8 4.79 6.63 -22.69
N SER A 9 4.11 5.52 -23.03
CA SER A 9 2.65 5.44 -23.17
C SER A 9 1.89 5.65 -21.84
N LEU A 10 2.49 5.32 -20.68
CA LEU A 10 1.86 5.47 -19.37
C LEU A 10 2.27 6.75 -18.64
N GLU A 11 3.39 7.39 -19.02
CA GLU A 11 3.96 8.51 -18.28
C GLU A 11 3.00 9.70 -18.14
N GLY A 12 2.24 10.01 -19.19
CA GLY A 12 1.25 11.09 -19.19
C GLY A 12 -0.11 10.72 -18.58
N LEU A 13 -0.37 9.42 -18.35
CA LEU A 13 -1.67 8.93 -17.84
C LEU A 13 -1.71 8.81 -16.33
N LEU A 14 -0.55 8.70 -15.69
CA LEU A 14 -0.42 8.56 -14.24
C LEU A 14 0.03 9.90 -13.64
N PRO A 15 -0.86 10.61 -12.92
CA PRO A 15 -0.52 11.90 -12.34
C PRO A 15 0.63 11.79 -11.34
N PRO A 16 1.58 12.73 -11.34
CA PRO A 16 2.65 12.74 -10.35
C PRO A 16 2.10 13.14 -8.98
N LEU A 17 2.81 12.71 -7.93
CA LEU A 17 2.63 13.27 -6.61
C LEU A 17 3.02 14.75 -6.59
N GLN A 18 2.17 15.56 -5.96
CA GLN A 18 2.40 16.98 -5.77
C GLN A 18 2.64 17.28 -4.30
N SER A 19 3.59 18.17 -3.98
CA SER A 19 3.72 18.67 -2.62
C SER A 19 2.47 19.47 -2.26
N CYS A 20 1.88 19.21 -1.10
CA CYS A 20 0.62 19.80 -0.69
C CYS A 20 0.64 20.17 0.78
N ASN A 21 0.79 21.44 1.08
CA ASN A 21 0.69 21.93 2.46
C ASN A 21 -0.75 22.10 2.93
N SER A 22 -1.66 22.41 2.00
CA SER A 22 -3.07 22.61 2.30
C SER A 22 -3.93 22.31 1.07
N LEU A 23 -4.99 21.53 1.25
CA LEU A 23 -5.94 21.15 0.22
C LEU A 23 -7.29 21.84 0.47
N PRO A 24 -7.73 22.72 -0.44
CA PRO A 24 -9.09 23.23 -0.38
C PRO A 24 -10.09 22.10 -0.68
N LEU A 25 -11.01 21.90 0.24
CA LEU A 25 -12.15 21.01 0.07
C LEU A 25 -13.31 21.78 -0.61
N ILE A 26 -14.19 21.05 -1.24
CA ILE A 26 -15.42 21.60 -1.84
C ILE A 26 -16.65 20.91 -1.28
N CYS A 27 -17.80 21.52 -1.43
CA CYS A 27 -19.07 20.92 -1.02
C CYS A 27 -19.28 19.58 -1.77
N GLY A 28 -19.56 18.53 -1.01
CA GLY A 28 -19.69 17.15 -1.50
C GLY A 28 -18.40 16.33 -1.39
N ASP A 29 -17.32 16.89 -0.85
CA ASP A 29 -16.15 16.09 -0.48
C ASP A 29 -16.43 15.28 0.78
N VAL A 30 -15.91 14.04 0.79
CA VAL A 30 -15.85 13.20 1.98
C VAL A 30 -14.40 12.86 2.28
N VAL A 31 -13.92 13.29 3.43
CA VAL A 31 -12.60 12.94 3.95
C VAL A 31 -12.67 11.55 4.57
N ILE A 32 -11.82 10.63 4.15
CA ILE A 32 -11.71 9.28 4.72
C ILE A 32 -10.36 9.18 5.38
N HIS A 33 -10.35 8.92 6.69
CA HIS A 33 -9.12 8.88 7.48
C HIS A 33 -9.17 7.75 8.51
N ALA A 34 -8.02 7.19 8.84
CA ALA A 34 -7.87 6.16 9.87
C ALA A 34 -6.95 6.69 10.97
N PRO A 35 -7.50 7.29 12.04
CA PRO A 35 -6.70 7.81 13.14
C PRO A 35 -5.89 6.70 13.83
N GLY A 36 -4.56 6.77 13.70
CA GLY A 36 -3.64 5.90 14.39
C GLY A 36 -2.93 6.62 15.55
N PHE A 37 -1.93 5.96 16.12
CA PHE A 37 -1.12 6.51 17.22
C PHE A 37 0.02 7.43 16.74
N GLU A 38 0.37 7.38 15.45
CA GLU A 38 1.47 8.13 14.86
C GLU A 38 1.18 9.64 14.85
N ASP A 39 2.19 10.50 15.06
CA ASP A 39 2.03 11.97 15.08
C ASP A 39 1.41 12.52 13.80
N ARG A 40 1.78 11.94 12.65
CA ARG A 40 1.28 12.37 11.34
C ARG A 40 -0.22 12.12 11.13
N THR A 41 -0.88 11.38 12.03
CA THR A 41 -2.34 11.23 12.00
C THR A 41 -3.06 12.56 12.20
N MET A 42 -2.42 13.53 12.93
CA MET A 42 -2.98 14.85 13.16
C MET A 42 -2.78 15.79 11.98
N ALA A 43 -1.89 15.44 11.04
CA ALA A 43 -1.56 16.30 9.89
C ALA A 43 -2.77 16.59 8.99
N ILE A 44 -3.79 15.72 9.00
CA ILE A 44 -5.02 15.92 8.22
C ILE A 44 -5.74 17.23 8.59
N ILE A 45 -5.73 17.61 9.87
CA ILE A 45 -6.41 18.82 10.37
C ILE A 45 -5.80 20.08 9.75
N ASP A 46 -4.46 20.11 9.66
CA ASP A 46 -3.74 21.22 9.04
C ASP A 46 -3.69 21.13 7.50
N SER A 47 -3.96 19.94 6.96
CA SER A 47 -3.81 19.69 5.52
C SER A 47 -5.05 20.05 4.72
N VAL A 48 -6.20 20.20 5.36
CA VAL A 48 -7.47 20.49 4.66
C VAL A 48 -8.00 21.88 5.04
N MET A 49 -8.56 22.57 4.06
CA MET A 49 -9.29 23.82 4.26
C MET A 49 -10.78 23.53 4.04
N PRO A 50 -11.54 23.31 5.09
CA PRO A 50 -12.94 22.96 4.95
C PRO A 50 -13.79 24.15 4.52
N ILE A 51 -14.88 23.78 3.84
CA ILE A 51 -16.02 24.66 3.61
C ILE A 51 -17.29 23.95 4.08
N SER A 52 -18.41 24.63 4.09
CA SER A 52 -19.69 24.02 4.42
C SER A 52 -20.02 22.85 3.47
N GLY A 53 -20.61 21.78 4.00
CA GLY A 53 -21.00 20.60 3.24
C GLY A 53 -19.88 19.58 2.99
N VAL A 54 -18.81 19.63 3.77
CA VAL A 54 -17.75 18.60 3.83
C VAL A 54 -18.04 17.67 5.00
N ARG A 55 -17.88 16.37 4.76
CA ARG A 55 -18.03 15.31 5.78
C ARG A 55 -16.73 14.55 5.96
N ALA A 56 -16.60 13.82 7.07
CA ALA A 56 -15.53 12.85 7.21
C ALA A 56 -16.08 11.49 7.66
N VAL A 57 -15.44 10.43 7.17
CA VAL A 57 -15.62 9.05 7.64
C VAL A 57 -14.32 8.61 8.29
N LEU A 58 -14.37 8.24 9.57
CA LEU A 58 -13.22 7.85 10.36
C LEU A 58 -13.22 6.34 10.61
N LEU A 59 -12.06 5.70 10.44
CA LEU A 59 -11.88 4.28 10.73
C LEU A 59 -11.42 4.13 12.18
N ASP A 60 -12.24 3.47 13.00
CA ASP A 60 -11.90 3.08 14.37
C ASP A 60 -11.30 1.68 14.37
N TYR A 61 -10.01 1.59 14.62
CA TYR A 61 -9.26 0.33 14.53
C TYR A 61 -9.59 -0.67 15.64
N LEU A 62 -9.82 -1.92 15.21
CA LEU A 62 -9.82 -3.09 16.09
C LEU A 62 -8.62 -4.02 15.76
N PRO A 63 -8.04 -4.71 16.74
CA PRO A 63 -8.25 -4.54 18.19
C PRO A 63 -7.99 -3.11 18.66
N PHE A 64 -8.71 -2.70 19.68
CA PHE A 64 -8.59 -1.36 20.28
C PHE A 64 -7.16 -1.08 20.74
N ASN A 65 -6.67 0.13 20.44
CA ASN A 65 -5.42 0.66 20.95
C ASN A 65 -5.69 2.04 21.56
N SER A 66 -5.40 2.17 22.87
CA SER A 66 -5.62 3.42 23.63
C SER A 66 -4.82 4.61 23.08
N GLU A 67 -3.73 4.35 22.38
CA GLU A 67 -2.87 5.39 21.78
C GLU A 67 -3.43 5.96 20.48
N ASN A 68 -4.44 5.31 19.87
CA ASN A 68 -5.07 5.83 18.67
C ASN A 68 -5.81 7.14 18.97
N ARG A 69 -5.57 8.14 18.14
CA ARG A 69 -5.99 9.53 18.34
C ARG A 69 -7.36 9.83 17.71
N LEU A 70 -8.29 8.88 17.73
CA LEU A 70 -9.61 9.02 17.12
C LEU A 70 -10.36 10.24 17.65
N ARG A 71 -10.37 10.44 18.97
CA ARG A 71 -11.06 11.59 19.61
C ARG A 71 -10.42 12.92 19.21
N ASP A 72 -9.09 12.99 19.20
CA ASP A 72 -8.37 14.22 18.85
C ASP A 72 -8.63 14.64 17.41
N VAL A 73 -8.57 13.65 16.49
CA VAL A 73 -8.84 13.88 15.06
C VAL A 73 -10.30 14.28 14.85
N SER A 74 -11.25 13.55 15.46
CA SER A 74 -12.68 13.88 15.35
C SER A 74 -12.97 15.30 15.85
N TYR A 75 -12.46 15.66 17.02
CA TYR A 75 -12.59 16.99 17.57
C TYR A 75 -11.95 18.06 16.68
N GLY A 76 -10.72 17.83 16.21
CA GLY A 76 -9.98 18.77 15.36
C GLY A 76 -10.68 19.04 14.02
N LEU A 77 -11.16 17.97 13.34
CA LEU A 77 -11.91 18.11 12.10
C LEU A 77 -13.25 18.82 12.32
N SER A 78 -13.97 18.51 13.40
CA SER A 78 -15.24 19.18 13.73
C SER A 78 -15.02 20.66 14.05
N ALA A 79 -13.93 21.00 14.76
CA ALA A 79 -13.58 22.38 15.10
C ALA A 79 -13.32 23.27 13.88
N ILE A 80 -12.87 22.67 12.77
CA ILE A 80 -12.68 23.38 11.50
C ILE A 80 -13.89 23.28 10.56
N GLY A 81 -15.03 22.74 11.01
CA GLY A 81 -16.31 22.74 10.29
C GLY A 81 -16.59 21.48 9.44
N VAL A 82 -15.80 20.42 9.56
CA VAL A 82 -16.08 19.12 8.92
C VAL A 82 -17.16 18.39 9.73
N GLN A 83 -18.19 17.90 9.07
CA GLN A 83 -19.29 17.18 9.70
C GLN A 83 -18.90 15.72 9.93
N ILE A 84 -19.13 15.21 11.14
CA ILE A 84 -18.90 13.83 11.53
C ILE A 84 -20.07 13.40 12.40
N GLU A 85 -20.81 12.40 11.95
CA GLU A 85 -21.88 11.76 12.70
C GLU A 85 -21.37 10.47 13.36
N ASP A 86 -22.08 9.94 14.34
CA ASP A 86 -21.65 8.68 15.00
C ASP A 86 -21.56 7.52 14.01
N GLU A 87 -22.44 7.47 13.02
CA GLU A 87 -22.44 6.48 11.94
C GLU A 87 -21.28 6.64 10.96
N ASP A 88 -20.59 7.78 10.95
CA ASP A 88 -19.38 8.02 10.16
C ASP A 88 -18.12 7.46 10.83
N ILE A 89 -18.22 7.00 12.07
CA ILE A 89 -17.14 6.31 12.78
C ILE A 89 -17.29 4.81 12.55
N LEU A 90 -16.55 4.30 11.57
CA LEU A 90 -16.64 2.90 11.15
C LEU A 90 -15.61 2.04 11.88
N LYS A 91 -16.07 1.05 12.65
CA LYS A 91 -15.17 0.04 13.21
C LYS A 91 -14.53 -0.77 12.09
N TYR A 92 -13.21 -0.87 12.13
CA TYR A 92 -12.40 -1.60 11.17
C TYR A 92 -11.49 -2.59 11.90
N ASP A 93 -11.82 -3.88 11.80
CA ASP A 93 -10.94 -4.95 12.30
C ASP A 93 -9.83 -5.22 11.28
N ARG A 94 -8.58 -5.13 11.73
CA ARG A 94 -7.41 -5.31 10.86
C ARG A 94 -7.19 -6.76 10.44
N PHE A 95 -7.79 -7.69 11.15
CA PHE A 95 -7.61 -9.12 10.94
C PHE A 95 -8.82 -9.76 10.29
N GLU A 96 -9.99 -9.23 10.57
CA GLU A 96 -11.28 -9.69 10.05
C GLU A 96 -12.12 -8.48 9.62
N PRO A 97 -11.82 -7.85 8.45
CA PRO A 97 -12.53 -6.65 8.01
C PRO A 97 -14.06 -6.82 7.89
N GLY A 98 -14.53 -8.05 7.68
CA GLY A 98 -15.95 -8.37 7.68
C GLY A 98 -16.74 -7.53 6.68
N ASN A 99 -17.78 -6.84 7.17
CA ASN A 99 -18.68 -6.00 6.36
C ASN A 99 -18.20 -4.54 6.23
N PHE A 100 -16.92 -4.26 6.50
CA PHE A 100 -16.39 -2.89 6.47
C PHE A 100 -16.66 -2.17 5.14
N GLU A 101 -16.41 -2.85 4.00
CA GLU A 101 -16.64 -2.26 2.68
C GLU A 101 -18.09 -1.89 2.44
N ALA A 102 -19.04 -2.74 2.85
CA ALA A 102 -20.48 -2.44 2.72
C ALA A 102 -20.87 -1.21 3.56
N ARG A 103 -20.40 -1.12 4.80
CA ARG A 103 -20.67 0.04 5.66
C ARG A 103 -20.03 1.33 5.11
N LEU A 104 -18.81 1.25 4.60
CA LEU A 104 -18.17 2.40 3.95
C LEU A 104 -18.94 2.81 2.69
N GLN A 105 -19.41 1.85 1.89
CA GLN A 105 -20.22 2.12 0.72
C GLN A 105 -21.53 2.84 1.09
N GLU A 106 -22.22 2.43 2.16
CA GLU A 106 -23.42 3.11 2.66
C GLU A 106 -23.13 4.60 2.95
N ARG A 107 -22.00 4.92 3.59
CA ARG A 107 -21.65 6.31 3.92
C ARG A 107 -21.28 7.11 2.68
N LEU A 108 -20.65 6.49 1.68
CA LEU A 108 -20.21 7.16 0.45
C LEU A 108 -21.31 7.28 -0.62
N THR A 109 -22.44 6.57 -0.48
CA THR A 109 -23.61 6.70 -1.36
C THR A 109 -24.64 7.72 -0.88
N LEU A 110 -24.40 8.37 0.25
CA LEU A 110 -25.29 9.42 0.74
C LEU A 110 -25.42 10.57 -0.26
N PRO A 111 -26.61 11.21 -0.34
CA PRO A 111 -26.84 12.31 -1.27
C PRO A 111 -25.80 13.43 -1.11
N GLY A 112 -25.29 13.92 -2.23
CA GLY A 112 -24.33 15.03 -2.28
C GLY A 112 -22.86 14.61 -2.26
N VAL A 113 -22.52 13.36 -1.99
CA VAL A 113 -21.13 12.86 -2.09
C VAL A 113 -20.71 12.85 -3.57
N ARG A 114 -19.57 13.47 -3.86
CA ARG A 114 -19.02 13.59 -5.21
C ARG A 114 -17.59 13.10 -5.31
N ARG A 115 -16.79 13.36 -4.28
CA ARG A 115 -15.37 13.08 -4.27
C ARG A 115 -14.91 12.53 -2.93
N ALA A 116 -14.07 11.51 -2.97
CA ALA A 116 -13.37 10.98 -1.81
C ALA A 116 -11.98 11.61 -1.69
N VAL A 117 -11.66 12.12 -0.50
CA VAL A 117 -10.32 12.57 -0.11
C VAL A 117 -9.79 11.60 0.93
N VAL A 118 -8.93 10.69 0.51
CA VAL A 118 -8.45 9.58 1.36
C VAL A 118 -7.09 9.93 1.92
N ASP A 119 -7.01 10.17 3.23
CA ASP A 119 -5.72 10.32 3.91
C ASP A 119 -5.19 8.94 4.34
N ILE A 120 -4.16 8.49 3.65
CA ILE A 120 -3.53 7.20 3.90
C ILE A 120 -2.40 7.25 4.93
N SER A 121 -2.10 8.40 5.52
CA SER A 121 -0.89 8.65 6.35
C SER A 121 -0.73 7.66 7.50
N SER A 122 -1.79 7.39 8.27
CA SER A 122 -1.84 6.40 9.36
C SER A 122 -2.67 5.14 9.04
N MET A 123 -3.20 5.05 7.81
CA MET A 123 -4.02 3.92 7.37
C MET A 123 -3.20 2.64 7.17
N SER A 124 -3.70 1.48 7.59
CA SER A 124 -3.10 0.19 7.27
C SER A 124 -3.18 -0.10 5.77
N LYS A 125 -2.22 -0.86 5.23
CA LYS A 125 -2.18 -1.13 3.78
C LYS A 125 -3.42 -1.89 3.30
N LEU A 126 -3.93 -2.82 4.11
CA LEU A 126 -5.18 -3.51 3.81
C LEU A 126 -6.37 -2.54 3.78
N ALA A 127 -6.47 -1.64 4.78
CA ALA A 127 -7.51 -0.62 4.78
C ALA A 127 -7.43 0.30 3.54
N ILE A 128 -6.20 0.70 3.14
CA ILE A 128 -6.00 1.47 1.89
C ILE A 128 -6.63 0.75 0.70
N MET A 129 -6.33 -0.55 0.52
CA MET A 129 -6.89 -1.32 -0.60
C MET A 129 -8.40 -1.42 -0.57
N LEU A 130 -9.00 -1.67 0.61
CA LEU A 130 -10.45 -1.77 0.76
C LEU A 130 -11.16 -0.44 0.51
N VAL A 131 -10.61 0.67 1.05
CA VAL A 131 -11.15 2.02 0.80
C VAL A 131 -11.07 2.36 -0.70
N LEU A 132 -9.94 2.09 -1.35
CA LEU A 132 -9.78 2.32 -2.78
C LEU A 132 -10.74 1.43 -3.60
N ASN A 133 -11.00 0.20 -3.14
CA ASN A 133 -11.97 -0.69 -3.79
C ASN A 133 -13.39 -0.13 -3.76
N VAL A 134 -13.82 0.36 -2.61
CA VAL A 134 -15.14 1.01 -2.49
C VAL A 134 -15.22 2.25 -3.36
N CYS A 135 -14.21 3.12 -3.35
CA CYS A 135 -14.16 4.31 -4.22
C CYS A 135 -14.23 3.94 -5.71
N ARG A 136 -13.56 2.85 -6.12
CA ARG A 136 -13.62 2.34 -7.50
C ARG A 136 -15.01 1.80 -7.86
N VAL A 137 -15.62 1.02 -6.97
CA VAL A 137 -16.97 0.45 -7.22
C VAL A 137 -18.01 1.55 -7.38
N LEU A 138 -17.88 2.63 -6.62
CA LEU A 138 -18.76 3.80 -6.68
C LEU A 138 -18.36 4.81 -7.76
N ASP A 139 -17.25 4.60 -8.44
CA ASP A 139 -16.66 5.51 -9.44
C ASP A 139 -16.54 6.96 -8.96
N LEU A 140 -16.13 7.15 -7.72
CA LEU A 140 -15.92 8.47 -7.14
C LEU A 140 -14.67 9.15 -7.72
N GLU A 141 -14.69 10.47 -7.80
CA GLU A 141 -13.45 11.23 -7.95
C GLU A 141 -12.60 11.01 -6.70
N LEU A 142 -11.31 10.71 -6.91
CA LEU A 142 -10.41 10.32 -5.82
C LEU A 142 -9.20 11.23 -5.72
N ARG A 143 -8.98 11.73 -4.51
CA ARG A 143 -7.72 12.35 -4.09
C ARG A 143 -7.12 11.57 -2.94
N VAL A 144 -5.82 11.32 -3.00
CA VAL A 144 -5.09 10.66 -1.93
C VAL A 144 -4.14 11.65 -1.28
N LEU A 145 -4.28 11.83 0.02
CA LEU A 145 -3.33 12.57 0.85
C LEU A 145 -2.37 11.58 1.52
N TYR A 146 -1.10 11.94 1.55
CA TYR A 146 -0.08 11.17 2.24
C TYR A 146 0.92 12.08 2.93
N THR A 147 1.03 11.97 4.24
CA THR A 147 2.03 12.64 5.05
C THR A 147 3.09 11.62 5.47
N GLU A 148 4.35 11.89 5.15
CA GLU A 148 5.47 11.09 5.63
C GLU A 148 5.71 11.39 7.12
N ALA A 149 6.29 10.44 7.87
CA ALA A 149 6.84 10.77 9.17
C ALA A 149 8.19 11.48 8.99
N GLN A 150 8.57 12.28 9.97
CA GLN A 150 9.87 12.95 9.98
C GLN A 150 11.00 11.93 10.17
N SER A 151 10.77 10.93 11.01
CA SER A 151 11.70 9.82 11.22
C SER A 151 10.98 8.47 11.34
N TYR A 152 11.71 7.40 11.09
CA TYR A 152 11.22 6.01 11.19
C TYR A 152 12.24 5.16 11.94
N ALA A 153 11.78 4.33 12.87
CA ALA A 153 12.60 3.29 13.48
C ALA A 153 12.85 2.12 12.49
N PRO A 154 13.95 1.40 12.64
CA PRO A 154 15.11 1.77 13.42
C PRO A 154 15.88 2.95 12.80
N SER A 155 16.75 3.59 13.58
CA SER A 155 17.73 4.56 13.07
C SER A 155 18.81 3.87 12.26
N LYS A 156 19.63 4.65 11.53
CA LYS A 156 20.76 4.10 10.79
C LYS A 156 21.83 3.53 11.72
N GLU A 157 22.06 4.17 12.84
CA GLU A 157 23.03 3.76 13.87
C GLU A 157 22.63 2.42 14.51
N GLU A 158 21.36 2.23 14.80
CA GLU A 158 20.82 0.96 15.30
C GLU A 158 20.99 -0.17 14.27
N PHE A 159 20.69 0.13 13.01
CA PHE A 159 20.90 -0.82 11.92
C PHE A 159 22.39 -1.19 11.74
N ASP A 160 23.28 -0.22 11.67
CA ASP A 160 24.72 -0.44 11.49
C ASP A 160 25.26 -1.30 12.65
N SER A 161 24.86 -1.00 13.90
CA SER A 161 25.25 -1.79 15.08
C SER A 161 24.73 -3.25 15.03
N ALA A 162 23.50 -3.46 14.56
CA ALA A 162 22.95 -4.81 14.43
C ALA A 162 23.64 -5.59 13.30
N ARG A 163 23.98 -4.93 12.19
CA ARG A 163 24.68 -5.52 11.05
C ARG A 163 26.09 -5.96 11.43
N GLU A 164 26.83 -5.13 12.15
CA GLU A 164 28.18 -5.47 12.64
C GLU A 164 28.17 -6.71 13.55
N LYS A 165 27.15 -6.84 14.38
CA LYS A 165 26.96 -7.99 15.29
C LYS A 165 26.28 -9.19 14.63
N LYS A 166 25.83 -9.06 13.37
CA LYS A 166 25.03 -10.05 12.63
C LYS A 166 23.72 -10.43 13.32
N GLU A 167 23.09 -9.48 14.02
CA GLU A 167 21.88 -9.66 14.80
C GLU A 167 20.63 -9.22 14.02
N ILE A 168 20.20 -9.99 13.01
CA ILE A 168 19.04 -9.66 12.16
C ILE A 168 17.75 -9.54 12.99
N HIS A 169 17.57 -10.41 14.00
CA HIS A 169 16.37 -10.46 14.84
C HIS A 169 16.46 -9.60 16.10
N ARG A 170 17.36 -8.63 16.12
CA ARG A 170 17.46 -7.73 17.28
C ARG A 170 16.15 -6.99 17.52
N PRO A 171 15.64 -6.92 18.77
CA PRO A 171 14.37 -6.24 19.07
C PRO A 171 14.29 -4.80 18.55
N THR A 172 15.42 -4.08 18.54
CA THR A 172 15.50 -2.70 18.02
C THR A 172 15.25 -2.59 16.51
N LEU A 173 15.42 -3.68 15.73
CA LEU A 173 15.07 -3.72 14.32
C LEU A 173 13.61 -4.12 14.10
N GLN A 174 12.96 -4.71 15.10
CA GLN A 174 11.58 -5.17 15.00
C GLN A 174 10.62 -4.04 15.37
N VAL A 175 10.07 -3.39 14.36
CA VAL A 175 9.12 -2.28 14.52
C VAL A 175 7.68 -2.74 14.78
N PHE A 176 7.44 -4.03 14.99
CA PHE A 176 6.12 -4.56 15.35
C PHE A 176 6.16 -5.67 16.40
N THR A 177 5.02 -5.85 17.06
CA THR A 177 4.83 -6.76 18.19
C THR A 177 4.26 -8.10 17.75
N GLY A 178 5.01 -8.84 16.91
CA GLY A 178 4.60 -10.16 16.42
C GLY A 178 3.74 -10.11 15.16
N ILE A 179 3.39 -11.30 14.67
CA ILE A 179 2.63 -11.48 13.43
C ILE A 179 1.29 -12.13 13.76
N HIS A 180 0.22 -11.63 13.13
CA HIS A 180 -1.10 -12.26 13.21
C HIS A 180 -1.17 -13.46 12.27
N GLY A 181 -0.78 -13.27 11.01
CA GLY A 181 -0.89 -14.25 9.94
C GLY A 181 -1.09 -13.57 8.60
N VAL A 182 -1.64 -14.31 7.64
CA VAL A 182 -2.01 -13.77 6.33
C VAL A 182 -3.51 -13.53 6.30
N VAL A 183 -3.91 -12.29 6.04
CA VAL A 183 -5.32 -11.88 5.93
C VAL A 183 -5.73 -11.89 4.46
N ARG A 184 -6.84 -12.57 4.18
CA ARG A 184 -7.49 -12.64 2.88
C ARG A 184 -8.85 -11.97 2.96
N VAL A 185 -9.18 -11.18 1.93
CA VAL A 185 -10.48 -10.53 1.80
C VAL A 185 -11.06 -10.86 0.43
N ASP A 186 -12.32 -11.28 0.39
CA ASP A 186 -12.96 -11.77 -0.83
C ASP A 186 -12.95 -10.76 -1.98
N SER A 187 -13.18 -9.48 -1.70
CA SER A 187 -13.15 -8.41 -2.70
C SER A 187 -11.78 -8.19 -3.36
N LEU A 188 -10.70 -8.60 -2.68
CA LEU A 188 -9.32 -8.53 -3.16
C LEU A 188 -8.80 -9.89 -3.63
N ALA A 189 -9.52 -10.96 -3.34
CA ALA A 189 -9.16 -12.32 -3.77
C ALA A 189 -9.47 -12.55 -5.25
N SER A 190 -8.84 -13.58 -5.81
CA SER A 190 -9.19 -14.11 -7.13
C SER A 190 -9.12 -15.63 -7.12
N VAL A 191 -10.10 -16.26 -7.76
CA VAL A 191 -10.13 -17.70 -8.04
C VAL A 191 -9.58 -18.05 -9.43
N ALA A 192 -9.26 -17.03 -10.22
CA ALA A 192 -8.66 -17.20 -11.53
C ALA A 192 -7.31 -17.95 -11.43
N MET A 193 -7.01 -18.77 -12.41
CA MET A 193 -5.76 -19.53 -12.48
C MET A 193 -5.51 -20.47 -11.28
N GLN A 194 -6.55 -20.85 -10.52
CA GLN A 194 -6.41 -21.90 -9.51
C GLN A 194 -5.93 -23.20 -10.15
N GLY A 195 -4.97 -23.86 -9.48
CA GLY A 195 -4.33 -25.07 -10.03
C GLY A 195 -3.12 -24.80 -10.94
N GLN A 196 -2.86 -23.54 -11.32
CA GLN A 196 -1.61 -23.16 -11.97
C GLN A 196 -0.52 -22.83 -10.93
N PRO A 197 0.77 -22.97 -11.28
CA PRO A 197 1.87 -22.57 -10.41
C PRO A 197 1.71 -21.10 -9.99
N THR A 198 1.99 -20.79 -8.72
CA THR A 198 1.84 -19.43 -8.19
C THR A 198 3.15 -18.64 -8.29
N ALA A 199 3.10 -17.46 -8.89
CA ALA A 199 4.16 -16.46 -8.81
C ALA A 199 3.80 -15.42 -7.73
N ALA A 200 4.59 -15.34 -6.67
CA ALA A 200 4.40 -14.38 -5.58
C ALA A 200 5.23 -13.12 -5.82
N LEU A 201 4.55 -11.98 -5.91
CA LEU A 201 5.13 -10.64 -6.00
C LEU A 201 5.06 -10.01 -4.60
N VAL A 202 6.19 -9.96 -3.88
CA VAL A 202 6.22 -9.56 -2.48
C VAL A 202 6.99 -8.26 -2.33
N PHE A 203 6.29 -7.19 -1.92
CA PHE A 203 6.95 -5.96 -1.52
C PHE A 203 7.59 -6.14 -0.15
N MET A 204 8.91 -5.96 -0.11
CA MET A 204 9.68 -6.12 1.12
C MET A 204 9.36 -4.99 2.10
N SER A 205 9.14 -5.36 3.35
CA SER A 205 9.05 -4.43 4.48
C SER A 205 10.36 -4.45 5.27
N PHE A 206 10.47 -3.60 6.30
CA PHE A 206 11.61 -3.65 7.22
C PHE A 206 11.50 -4.82 8.23
N ASN A 207 10.81 -5.88 7.87
CA ASN A 207 10.68 -7.11 8.66
C ASN A 207 10.46 -8.31 7.74
N ASP A 208 11.41 -9.22 7.74
CA ASP A 208 11.44 -10.45 6.97
C ASP A 208 10.39 -11.48 7.43
N ALA A 209 10.04 -11.48 8.71
CA ALA A 209 9.09 -12.43 9.26
C ALA A 209 7.68 -12.35 8.61
N LEU A 210 7.27 -11.18 8.11
CA LEU A 210 6.04 -11.06 7.30
C LEU A 210 6.16 -11.83 5.98
N THR A 211 7.34 -11.76 5.35
CA THR A 211 7.62 -12.51 4.12
C THR A 211 7.67 -14.01 4.40
N GLN A 212 8.31 -14.44 5.50
CA GLN A 212 8.37 -15.86 5.90
C GLN A 212 6.98 -16.43 6.14
N VAL A 213 6.12 -15.74 6.90
CA VAL A 213 4.74 -16.22 7.15
C VAL A 213 3.95 -16.32 5.84
N LEU A 214 4.11 -15.38 4.93
CA LEU A 214 3.48 -15.46 3.61
C LEU A 214 3.97 -16.69 2.84
N LEU A 215 5.28 -16.89 2.73
CA LEU A 215 5.87 -18.02 2.00
C LEU A 215 5.41 -19.36 2.58
N ASN A 216 5.38 -19.49 3.90
CA ASN A 216 4.89 -20.67 4.61
C ASN A 216 3.37 -20.90 4.46
N THR A 217 2.62 -19.91 4.01
CA THR A 217 1.17 -20.01 3.77
C THR A 217 0.88 -20.35 2.30
N VAL A 218 1.63 -19.76 1.38
CA VAL A 218 1.31 -19.76 -0.05
C VAL A 218 2.11 -20.81 -0.84
N TYR A 219 3.33 -21.12 -0.43
CA TYR A 219 4.24 -22.04 -1.12
C TYR A 219 4.37 -21.71 -2.63
N PRO A 220 4.85 -20.49 -2.99
CA PRO A 220 4.88 -20.10 -4.40
C PRO A 220 5.94 -20.88 -5.18
N SER A 221 5.66 -21.19 -6.44
CA SER A 221 6.64 -21.80 -7.36
C SER A 221 7.66 -20.78 -7.87
N ARG A 222 7.33 -19.48 -7.84
CA ARG A 222 8.23 -18.36 -8.17
C ARG A 222 8.07 -17.24 -7.16
N LEU A 223 9.19 -16.66 -6.75
CA LEU A 223 9.24 -15.57 -5.80
C LEU A 223 9.92 -14.33 -6.40
N PHE A 224 9.24 -13.19 -6.31
CA PHE A 224 9.76 -11.89 -6.71
C PHE A 224 9.76 -10.96 -5.50
N LEU A 225 10.91 -10.75 -4.90
CA LEU A 225 11.09 -9.79 -3.81
C LEU A 225 11.33 -8.39 -4.41
N ILE A 226 10.42 -7.47 -4.12
CA ILE A 226 10.46 -6.09 -4.62
C ILE A 226 10.90 -5.17 -3.48
N ASN A 227 12.10 -4.60 -3.61
CA ASN A 227 12.66 -3.71 -2.60
C ASN A 227 12.22 -2.26 -2.80
N GLY A 228 12.10 -1.53 -1.70
CA GLY A 228 11.75 -0.13 -1.68
C GLY A 228 12.97 0.79 -1.52
N ARG A 229 13.05 1.86 -2.33
CA ARG A 229 14.03 2.92 -2.20
C ARG A 229 13.36 4.19 -1.66
N PRO A 230 13.45 4.48 -0.35
CA PRO A 230 12.98 5.74 0.20
C PRO A 230 13.82 6.92 -0.32
N PRO A 231 13.19 8.01 -0.78
CA PRO A 231 13.92 9.16 -1.32
C PRO A 231 14.93 9.78 -0.33
N LEU A 232 14.51 9.93 0.93
CA LEU A 232 15.30 10.58 1.99
C LEU A 232 16.24 9.62 2.74
N HIS A 233 15.89 8.34 2.84
CA HIS A 233 16.58 7.34 3.65
C HIS A 233 17.10 6.17 2.80
N ARG A 234 17.95 6.45 1.82
CA ARG A 234 18.43 5.47 0.82
C ARG A 234 19.10 4.25 1.44
N TRP A 235 19.74 4.40 2.61
CA TRP A 235 20.34 3.29 3.34
C TRP A 235 19.34 2.17 3.69
N ARG A 236 18.06 2.50 3.79
CA ARG A 236 16.99 1.50 4.07
C ARG A 236 16.80 0.50 2.94
N GLU A 237 17.15 0.84 1.71
CA GLU A 237 17.17 -0.11 0.59
C GLU A 237 18.16 -1.25 0.88
N GLU A 238 19.38 -0.90 1.27
CA GLU A 238 20.43 -1.87 1.62
C GLU A 238 20.04 -2.66 2.88
N ALA A 239 19.53 -1.98 3.88
CA ALA A 239 19.07 -2.60 5.12
C ALA A 239 17.96 -3.63 4.89
N THR A 240 16.95 -3.28 4.09
CA THR A 240 15.85 -4.21 3.76
C THR A 240 16.37 -5.41 2.98
N ALA A 241 17.30 -5.21 2.02
CA ALA A 241 17.92 -6.30 1.28
C ALA A 241 18.69 -7.24 2.20
N TRP A 242 19.47 -6.69 3.16
CA TRP A 242 20.23 -7.46 4.12
C TRP A 242 19.32 -8.29 5.06
N ILE A 243 18.23 -7.70 5.56
CA ILE A 243 17.26 -8.37 6.43
C ILE A 243 16.61 -9.56 5.69
N HIS A 244 16.30 -9.42 4.40
CA HIS A 244 15.64 -10.47 3.62
C HIS A 244 16.60 -11.50 2.99
N ASP A 245 17.90 -11.34 3.13
CA ASP A 245 18.87 -12.23 2.46
C ASP A 245 18.76 -13.68 2.97
N GLN A 246 18.45 -13.88 4.24
CA GLN A 246 18.25 -15.22 4.80
C GLN A 246 16.99 -15.87 4.22
N VAL A 247 15.86 -15.19 4.23
CA VAL A 247 14.57 -15.70 3.67
C VAL A 247 14.74 -16.07 2.19
N ARG A 248 15.48 -15.25 1.43
CA ARG A 248 15.78 -15.52 0.04
C ARG A 248 16.59 -16.81 -0.14
N ARG A 249 17.66 -17.00 0.64
CA ARG A 249 18.52 -18.19 0.58
C ARG A 249 17.75 -19.44 0.96
N GLU A 250 17.00 -19.41 2.06
CA GLU A 250 16.17 -20.54 2.51
C GLU A 250 15.17 -20.93 1.43
N TRP A 251 14.51 -19.95 0.80
CA TRP A 251 13.58 -20.25 -0.28
C TRP A 251 14.27 -20.84 -1.52
N GLU A 252 15.46 -20.36 -1.89
CA GLU A 252 16.26 -20.88 -3.01
C GLU A 252 16.74 -22.30 -2.74
N GLU A 253 17.12 -22.64 -1.52
CA GLU A 253 17.53 -23.99 -1.11
C GLU A 253 16.35 -24.98 -1.16
N ASP A 254 15.16 -24.56 -0.76
CA ASP A 254 13.95 -25.37 -0.79
C ASP A 254 13.37 -25.55 -2.21
N ASN A 255 13.77 -24.72 -3.17
CA ASN A 255 13.27 -24.72 -4.54
C ASN A 255 14.38 -24.86 -5.60
N PRO A 256 15.20 -25.92 -5.55
CA PRO A 256 16.39 -26.06 -6.42
C PRO A 256 16.07 -26.26 -7.91
N VAL A 257 14.84 -26.67 -8.25
CA VAL A 257 14.44 -27.01 -9.65
C VAL A 257 14.23 -25.76 -10.52
N ASN A 258 14.25 -24.59 -9.96
CA ASN A 258 14.23 -23.34 -10.72
C ASN A 258 15.61 -22.93 -11.28
N SER A 259 16.60 -23.81 -11.23
CA SER A 259 17.95 -23.60 -11.75
C SER A 259 18.05 -23.47 -13.28
N ASP A 260 17.03 -23.92 -14.03
CA ASP A 260 16.95 -23.71 -15.49
C ASP A 260 16.33 -22.37 -15.88
N VAL A 261 15.77 -21.65 -14.94
CA VAL A 261 15.39 -20.26 -15.12
C VAL A 261 16.63 -19.42 -14.84
N ASP A 262 17.10 -18.78 -15.89
CA ASP A 262 18.21 -17.80 -15.83
C ASP A 262 18.20 -17.09 -14.46
N HIS A 263 19.19 -17.40 -13.61
CA HIS A 263 19.35 -16.79 -12.29
C HIS A 263 19.41 -15.26 -12.36
N SER A 264 19.70 -14.70 -13.55
CA SER A 264 19.56 -13.27 -13.85
C SER A 264 18.13 -12.80 -13.88
N MET A 265 17.14 -13.68 -14.15
CA MET A 265 15.70 -13.37 -14.06
C MET A 265 15.15 -13.54 -12.64
N LEU A 266 15.77 -14.38 -11.80
CA LEU A 266 15.38 -14.52 -10.40
C LEU A 266 15.71 -13.28 -9.57
N LEU A 267 16.70 -12.48 -9.96
CA LEU A 267 17.17 -11.36 -9.18
C LEU A 267 17.79 -10.19 -10.00
N PRO A 268 17.14 -9.55 -10.94
CA PRO A 268 17.41 -8.14 -11.08
C PRO A 268 17.00 -7.54 -9.73
N LYS A 269 17.88 -6.77 -9.07
CA LYS A 269 17.55 -5.96 -7.91
C LYS A 269 16.35 -5.08 -8.29
N ARG A 270 15.13 -5.58 -8.06
CA ARG A 270 13.90 -4.86 -8.36
C ARG A 270 13.71 -3.85 -7.25
N VAL A 271 14.32 -2.71 -7.45
CA VAL A 271 14.30 -1.61 -6.50
C VAL A 271 13.50 -0.50 -7.13
N ILE A 272 12.42 -0.13 -6.48
CA ILE A 272 11.54 0.96 -6.91
C ILE A 272 11.33 1.97 -5.78
N SER A 273 10.90 3.17 -6.12
CA SER A 273 10.59 4.20 -5.14
C SER A 273 9.52 3.73 -4.14
N THR A 274 9.70 4.06 -2.86
CA THR A 274 8.64 3.90 -1.85
C THR A 274 7.60 5.02 -1.92
N LEU A 275 7.87 6.10 -2.66
CA LEU A 275 7.00 7.27 -2.77
C LEU A 275 6.35 7.37 -4.16
N ASP A 276 7.10 7.19 -5.23
CA ASP A 276 6.56 7.26 -6.59
C ASP A 276 5.80 5.96 -6.96
N TYR A 277 4.48 5.98 -6.75
CA TYR A 277 3.59 4.85 -7.04
C TYR A 277 3.59 4.43 -8.51
N ARG A 278 3.98 5.32 -9.43
CA ARG A 278 4.03 5.05 -10.87
C ARG A 278 5.06 3.99 -11.20
N GLN A 279 6.20 3.97 -10.48
CA GLN A 279 7.18 2.89 -10.62
C GLN A 279 6.62 1.54 -10.19
N THR A 280 5.75 1.53 -9.18
CA THR A 280 5.03 0.32 -8.76
C THR A 280 4.11 -0.18 -9.85
N VAL A 281 3.30 0.70 -10.45
CA VAL A 281 2.40 0.35 -11.55
C VAL A 281 3.19 -0.21 -12.74
N SER A 282 4.24 0.48 -13.17
CA SER A 282 5.09 0.05 -14.29
C SER A 282 5.68 -1.35 -14.06
N LEU A 283 6.30 -1.57 -12.90
CA LEU A 283 6.91 -2.85 -12.58
C LEU A 283 5.87 -3.98 -12.51
N LEU A 284 4.73 -3.74 -11.87
CA LEU A 284 3.71 -4.77 -11.72
C LEU A 284 3.03 -5.11 -13.05
N LEU A 285 2.80 -4.14 -13.94
CA LEU A 285 2.27 -4.40 -15.29
C LEU A 285 3.25 -5.24 -16.10
N GLN A 286 4.54 -4.90 -16.09
CA GLN A 286 5.56 -5.71 -16.74
C GLN A 286 5.55 -7.16 -16.22
N LEU A 287 5.59 -7.34 -14.89
CA LEU A 287 5.57 -8.67 -14.28
C LEU A 287 4.28 -9.44 -14.58
N TYR A 288 3.15 -8.75 -14.60
CA TYR A 288 1.88 -9.35 -14.95
C TYR A 288 1.94 -9.95 -16.37
N TRP A 289 2.37 -9.21 -17.37
CA TRP A 289 2.45 -9.69 -18.74
C TRP A 289 3.50 -10.78 -18.95
N ASP A 290 4.61 -10.74 -18.21
CA ASP A 290 5.64 -11.76 -18.25
C ASP A 290 5.15 -13.12 -17.65
N LEU A 291 4.22 -13.10 -16.70
CA LEU A 291 3.91 -14.23 -15.84
C LEU A 291 2.48 -14.78 -15.98
N SER A 292 1.48 -13.92 -16.22
CA SER A 292 0.06 -14.25 -16.08
C SER A 292 -0.42 -15.36 -17.02
N ALA A 293 0.25 -15.55 -18.19
CA ALA A 293 -0.08 -16.62 -19.12
C ALA A 293 0.15 -18.04 -18.56
N LYS A 294 1.06 -18.19 -17.58
CA LYS A 294 1.50 -19.50 -17.06
C LYS A 294 1.39 -19.62 -15.54
N HIS A 295 1.17 -18.52 -14.84
CA HIS A 295 1.17 -18.48 -13.38
C HIS A 295 -0.05 -17.76 -12.85
N ARG A 296 -0.57 -18.25 -11.73
CA ARG A 296 -1.44 -17.46 -10.87
C ARG A 296 -0.61 -16.35 -10.23
N ILE A 297 -1.01 -15.09 -10.39
CA ILE A 297 -0.32 -13.96 -9.78
C ILE A 297 -0.86 -13.71 -8.39
N LEU A 298 0.03 -13.80 -7.41
CA LEU A 298 -0.23 -13.43 -6.03
C LEU A 298 0.59 -12.19 -5.69
N LEU A 299 -0.07 -11.17 -5.15
CA LEU A 299 0.55 -9.93 -4.78
C LEU A 299 0.41 -9.69 -3.27
N ALA A 300 1.56 -9.47 -2.59
CA ALA A 300 1.62 -9.15 -1.18
C ALA A 300 2.14 -7.72 -0.97
N PRO A 301 1.26 -6.74 -0.68
CA PRO A 301 1.62 -5.33 -0.59
C PRO A 301 2.16 -4.98 0.81
N ALA A 302 3.26 -5.62 1.24
CA ALA A 302 3.87 -5.38 2.54
C ALA A 302 4.79 -4.14 2.58
N GLY A 303 5.08 -3.52 1.43
CA GLY A 303 5.96 -2.37 1.28
C GLY A 303 5.42 -1.04 1.84
N SER A 304 5.62 0.07 1.11
CA SER A 304 5.12 1.40 1.53
C SER A 304 3.64 1.61 1.20
N LYS A 305 3.03 2.66 1.78
CA LYS A 305 1.64 3.03 1.50
C LYS A 305 1.43 3.46 0.04
N MET A 306 2.37 4.19 -0.55
CA MET A 306 2.28 4.59 -1.95
C MET A 306 2.50 3.41 -2.91
N GLN A 307 3.34 2.43 -2.54
CA GLN A 307 3.41 1.15 -3.27
C GLN A 307 2.09 0.38 -3.19
N THR A 308 1.37 0.47 -2.07
CA THR A 308 0.04 -0.13 -1.94
C THR A 308 -0.99 0.53 -2.87
N VAL A 309 -0.95 1.86 -3.03
CA VAL A 309 -1.79 2.58 -4.01
C VAL A 309 -1.50 2.09 -5.43
N GLY A 310 -0.23 2.02 -5.82
CA GLY A 310 0.16 1.49 -7.14
C GLY A 310 -0.26 0.03 -7.33
N SER A 311 -0.10 -0.80 -6.31
CA SER A 311 -0.54 -2.20 -6.30
C SER A 311 -2.04 -2.34 -6.50
N TYR A 312 -2.82 -1.48 -5.84
CA TYR A 312 -4.27 -1.50 -6.00
C TYR A 312 -4.70 -1.09 -7.41
N LEU A 313 -4.05 -0.09 -8.03
CA LEU A 313 -4.37 0.30 -9.41
C LEU A 313 -4.17 -0.86 -10.39
N VAL A 314 -3.09 -1.62 -10.25
CA VAL A 314 -2.84 -2.81 -11.10
C VAL A 314 -3.84 -3.92 -10.79
N LYS A 315 -4.17 -4.18 -9.51
CA LYS A 315 -5.24 -5.10 -9.12
C LYS A 315 -6.59 -4.72 -9.72
N ALA A 316 -6.91 -3.43 -9.78
CA ALA A 316 -8.16 -2.94 -10.35
C ALA A 316 -8.25 -3.10 -11.88
N LEU A 317 -7.10 -3.10 -12.58
CA LEU A 317 -6.98 -3.41 -14.00
C LEU A 317 -7.08 -4.92 -14.26
N HIS A 318 -6.41 -5.72 -13.44
CA HIS A 318 -6.27 -7.17 -13.56
C HIS A 318 -6.93 -7.86 -12.38
N LEU A 319 -8.23 -8.13 -12.49
CA LEU A 319 -9.03 -8.73 -11.42
C LEU A 319 -8.63 -10.17 -11.07
N ASP A 320 -7.86 -10.82 -11.93
CA ASP A 320 -7.29 -12.16 -11.72
C ASP A 320 -6.09 -12.18 -10.77
N ILE A 321 -5.45 -11.02 -10.49
CA ILE A 321 -4.43 -10.91 -9.43
C ILE A 321 -5.08 -11.20 -8.07
N HIS A 322 -4.45 -12.07 -7.29
CA HIS A 322 -4.88 -12.42 -5.94
C HIS A 322 -4.06 -11.67 -4.90
N ILE A 323 -4.71 -11.02 -3.94
CA ILE A 323 -4.04 -10.30 -2.86
C ILE A 323 -3.99 -11.17 -1.60
N GLU A 324 -2.82 -11.29 -1.01
CA GLU A 324 -2.58 -11.85 0.32
C GLU A 324 -1.85 -10.80 1.17
N TYR A 325 -2.39 -10.48 2.33
CA TYR A 325 -1.83 -9.45 3.19
C TYR A 325 -1.22 -10.05 4.46
N PRO A 326 0.12 -10.17 4.55
CA PRO A 326 0.77 -10.56 5.79
C PRO A 326 0.62 -9.43 6.82
N SER A 327 -0.10 -9.71 7.90
CA SER A 327 -0.52 -8.71 8.89
C SER A 327 0.27 -8.81 10.19
N PRO A 328 0.89 -7.72 10.67
CA PRO A 328 1.47 -7.66 12.01
C PRO A 328 0.35 -7.58 13.07
N LYS A 329 0.59 -8.15 14.27
CA LYS A 329 -0.33 -8.00 15.41
C LYS A 329 -0.44 -6.55 15.87
N GLY A 330 0.65 -5.82 15.88
CA GLY A 330 0.71 -4.42 16.29
C GLY A 330 2.00 -3.77 15.85
N PHE A 331 2.09 -2.48 16.00
CA PHE A 331 3.30 -1.70 15.78
C PHE A 331 3.84 -1.19 17.10
N SER A 332 5.17 -1.04 17.20
CA SER A 332 5.80 -0.30 18.28
C SER A 332 5.37 1.16 18.24
N GLN A 333 5.19 1.79 19.41
CA GLN A 333 4.92 3.23 19.50
C GLN A 333 6.04 4.08 18.88
N GLU A 334 7.26 3.56 18.91
CA GLU A 334 8.46 4.19 18.36
C GLU A 334 8.61 3.98 16.84
N TYR A 335 7.62 3.33 16.19
CA TYR A 335 7.67 3.02 14.75
C TYR A 335 7.99 4.23 13.88
N SER A 336 7.42 5.40 14.20
CA SER A 336 7.66 6.65 13.48
C SER A 336 7.41 7.83 14.39
N SER A 337 8.06 8.96 14.14
CA SER A 337 7.85 10.20 14.88
C SER A 337 7.83 11.42 13.98
N GLY A 338 7.10 12.45 14.44
CA GLY A 338 6.99 13.75 13.79
C GLY A 338 6.17 13.74 12.49
N ILE A 339 6.00 14.92 11.93
CA ILE A 339 5.26 15.19 10.69
C ILE A 339 6.27 15.65 9.65
N GLY A 340 6.38 14.90 8.56
CA GLY A 340 7.28 15.17 7.44
C GLY A 340 6.58 15.82 6.26
N SER A 341 7.08 15.53 5.05
CA SER A 341 6.53 16.06 3.79
C SER A 341 5.10 15.57 3.54
N ARG A 342 4.28 16.46 2.96
CA ARG A 342 2.89 16.19 2.63
C ARG A 342 2.71 16.13 1.12
N TRP A 343 1.98 15.15 0.67
CA TRP A 343 1.79 14.82 -0.73
C TRP A 343 0.32 14.68 -1.07
N LEU A 344 -0.04 15.15 -2.26
CA LEU A 344 -1.34 14.97 -2.89
C LEU A 344 -1.19 14.17 -4.18
N LEU A 345 -2.04 13.17 -4.35
CA LEU A 345 -2.25 12.47 -5.60
C LEU A 345 -3.71 12.70 -6.04
N ASP A 346 -3.92 13.40 -7.15
CA ASP A 346 -5.23 13.58 -7.75
C ASP A 346 -5.42 12.52 -8.86
N LEU A 347 -6.14 11.46 -8.54
CA LEU A 347 -6.41 10.38 -9.50
C LEU A 347 -7.57 10.67 -10.43
N GLY A 348 -8.46 11.60 -10.07
CA GLY A 348 -9.71 11.80 -10.81
C GLY A 348 -10.66 10.62 -10.67
N ARG A 349 -11.52 10.36 -11.67
CA ARG A 349 -12.42 9.21 -11.68
C ARG A 349 -11.68 7.93 -12.00
N PHE A 350 -12.00 6.88 -11.23
CA PHE A 350 -11.38 5.57 -11.42
C PHE A 350 -11.64 4.99 -12.81
N SER A 351 -12.89 5.03 -13.29
CA SER A 351 -13.25 4.47 -14.59
C SER A 351 -12.48 5.11 -15.74
N GLU A 352 -12.34 6.44 -15.73
CA GLU A 352 -11.58 7.18 -16.74
C GLU A 352 -10.10 6.82 -16.68
N ARG A 353 -9.54 6.78 -15.45
CA ARG A 353 -8.12 6.47 -15.24
C ARG A 353 -7.77 5.05 -15.67
N LEU A 354 -8.54 4.07 -15.20
CA LEU A 354 -8.31 2.66 -15.53
C LEU A 354 -8.50 2.39 -17.01
N SER A 355 -9.52 3.01 -17.66
CA SER A 355 -9.73 2.87 -19.12
C SER A 355 -8.55 3.43 -19.91
N ALA A 356 -8.01 4.57 -19.50
CA ALA A 356 -6.85 5.18 -20.17
C ALA A 356 -5.58 4.28 -20.02
N ILE A 357 -5.34 3.76 -18.83
CA ILE A 357 -4.19 2.85 -18.57
C ILE A 357 -4.37 1.55 -19.37
N ALA A 358 -5.56 0.93 -19.35
CA ALA A 358 -5.85 -0.28 -20.11
C ALA A 358 -5.66 -0.11 -21.62
N ALA A 359 -6.03 1.05 -22.16
CA ALA A 359 -5.82 1.37 -23.58
C ALA A 359 -4.33 1.51 -23.93
N ALA A 360 -3.53 2.11 -23.03
CA ALA A 360 -2.09 2.23 -23.23
C ALA A 360 -1.39 0.86 -23.11
N GLU A 361 -1.80 0.06 -22.12
CA GLU A 361 -1.29 -1.29 -21.86
C GLU A 361 -1.51 -2.21 -23.07
N ARG A 362 -2.71 -2.17 -23.67
CA ARG A 362 -3.00 -2.97 -24.89
C ARG A 362 -2.06 -2.62 -26.03
N ARG A 363 -1.78 -1.36 -26.26
CA ARG A 363 -0.85 -0.90 -27.30
C ARG A 363 0.58 -1.38 -27.06
N GLU A 364 1.00 -1.46 -25.80
CA GLU A 364 2.36 -1.80 -25.45
C GLU A 364 2.62 -3.30 -25.43
N TYR A 365 1.67 -4.09 -24.91
CA TYR A 365 1.88 -5.52 -24.65
C TYR A 365 1.10 -6.45 -25.57
N LEU A 366 0.05 -5.99 -26.29
CA LEU A 366 -0.82 -6.82 -27.12
C LEU A 366 -0.78 -6.48 -28.61
N GLU A 367 -0.47 -5.24 -28.96
CA GLU A 367 -0.31 -4.87 -30.38
C GLU A 367 1.12 -5.22 -30.81
N ILE A 368 1.26 -6.38 -31.45
CA ILE A 368 2.47 -6.75 -32.17
C ILE A 368 2.57 -5.74 -33.34
N PRO A 369 3.68 -4.99 -33.48
CA PRO A 369 3.86 -4.17 -34.68
C PRO A 369 3.83 -5.08 -35.90
N ALA A 370 2.98 -4.76 -36.85
CA ALA A 370 2.82 -5.47 -38.12
C ALA A 370 4.11 -5.46 -38.94
#